data_750cddc3b4996725bb2aa02ec8ac568a
#
_entry.id   750cddc3b4996725bb2aa02ec8ac568a
#
_cell.length_a   1.000
_cell.length_b   1.000
_cell.length_c   1.000
_cell.angle_alpha   90.00
_cell.angle_beta   90.00
_cell.angle_gamma   90.00
#
_symmetry.space_group_name_H-M   'P 1'
#
loop_
_entity.id
_entity.type
_entity.pdbx_description
1 polymer ?
#
loop_
_entity_poly.entity_id
_entity_poly.type
_entity_poly.pdbx_seq_one_letter_code
_entity_poly.pdbx_strand_id
1 'polypeptide(L)'
;MTATVFKRLAAILLMGLLPMIAVAVDQPHALFLLGHSQLENPSLTLDETDWRWLRERRTLVMGVSAPDYAPFDLSNNNDELEGITADYAALVAQALNIIIEVRRYDTRDEVIEALKQGAVDFVGSANGYEAADPELELSRSYANDQPTLVTRIGDTQALSADLAGKRVAMLYHYMQPDAVQQFYPHAQLQLFASTFEAIGAVAFGRADAYLGDAISTRYLINKNHLNNVRVADFSGLEVNPFGFAFTKDNIRLRNIINAALAIVPVNQQMDILRRWSAGGSGFMEAERLRLSDSEQRWLEKHPRVKVAVLDKFVPLSFFNEQGQFEGLSAEVLARISLRTGLKFDVVKGSSLPRQIDEVNAGQADMLAVITPSVERTEKLRFTRPYLSNPYVLVVRAEDERLVTLEDLP
;
A
#
# COMPACT_ATOMS: atom_id res chain seq x y z
N MET A 1 19.56 -69.03 44.80
CA MET A 1 18.62 -68.63 43.78
C MET A 1 17.94 -67.23 44.01
N THR A 2 18.59 -66.29 44.66
CA THR A 2 17.95 -65.03 45.12
C THR A 2 18.64 -63.73 44.63
N ALA A 3 19.82 -63.80 44.04
CA ALA A 3 20.56 -62.61 43.62
C ALA A 3 20.35 -62.22 42.15
N THR A 4 19.86 -63.10 41.30
CA THR A 4 19.72 -62.90 39.87
C THR A 4 18.36 -62.32 39.48
N VAL A 5 17.33 -62.50 40.32
CA VAL A 5 15.97 -61.96 40.08
C VAL A 5 15.90 -60.48 40.44
N PHE A 6 16.66 -60.05 41.47
CA PHE A 6 16.67 -58.62 41.86
C PHE A 6 17.39 -57.71 40.86
N LYS A 7 18.40 -58.23 40.14
CA LYS A 7 19.08 -57.41 39.07
C LYS A 7 18.24 -57.22 37.79
N ARG A 8 17.30 -58.14 37.53
CA ARG A 8 16.40 -57.98 36.35
C ARG A 8 15.19 -57.07 36.62
N LEU A 9 14.71 -56.96 37.85
CA LEU A 9 13.68 -56.04 38.27
C LEU A 9 14.17 -54.56 38.33
N ALA A 10 15.43 -54.34 38.77
CA ALA A 10 16.03 -53.03 38.81
C ALA A 10 16.32 -52.47 37.42
N ALA A 11 16.60 -53.28 36.38
CA ALA A 11 16.82 -52.87 35.03
C ALA A 11 15.52 -52.48 34.27
N ILE A 12 14.37 -53.08 34.66
CA ILE A 12 13.06 -52.77 34.07
C ILE A 12 12.47 -51.47 34.67
N LEU A 13 12.81 -51.11 35.92
CA LEU A 13 12.35 -49.90 36.58
C LEU A 13 13.14 -48.65 36.15
N LEU A 14 14.36 -48.80 35.60
CA LEU A 14 15.19 -47.68 35.11
C LEU A 14 14.89 -47.30 33.66
N MET A 15 14.13 -48.12 32.93
CA MET A 15 13.76 -47.84 31.53
C MET A 15 12.46 -47.05 31.38
N GLY A 16 11.76 -46.77 32.49
CA GLY A 16 10.47 -46.04 32.52
C GLY A 16 10.57 -44.55 32.85
N LEU A 17 11.78 -44.00 33.07
CA LEU A 17 12.03 -42.59 33.40
C LEU A 17 12.89 -41.89 32.32
N LEU A 18 12.52 -42.08 31.04
CA LEU A 18 12.89 -41.08 30.04
C LEU A 18 11.98 -39.88 30.29
N PRO A 19 12.55 -38.70 30.62
CA PRO A 19 11.74 -37.51 30.63
C PRO A 19 11.15 -37.36 29.21
N MET A 20 9.83 -37.46 29.08
CA MET A 20 9.16 -36.86 27.95
C MET A 20 9.57 -35.37 27.96
N ILE A 21 10.54 -35.01 27.15
CA ILE A 21 10.75 -33.62 26.81
C ILE A 21 9.46 -33.23 26.05
N ALA A 22 8.49 -32.74 26.82
CA ALA A 22 7.39 -32.00 26.23
C ALA A 22 8.08 -30.82 25.54
N VAL A 23 8.23 -30.90 24.23
CA VAL A 23 8.48 -29.72 23.42
C VAL A 23 7.27 -28.84 23.71
N ALA A 24 7.46 -27.78 24.48
CA ALA A 24 6.47 -26.77 24.65
C ALA A 24 6.24 -26.22 23.24
N VAL A 25 5.15 -26.63 22.60
CA VAL A 25 4.63 -25.97 21.42
C VAL A 25 4.26 -24.59 21.94
N ASP A 26 5.00 -23.60 21.50
CA ASP A 26 4.72 -22.21 21.87
C ASP A 26 3.28 -21.92 21.47
N GLN A 27 2.44 -21.58 22.46
CA GLN A 27 1.01 -21.37 22.19
C GLN A 27 0.89 -20.03 21.48
N PRO A 28 0.12 -19.95 20.38
CA PRO A 28 -0.06 -18.69 19.68
C PRO A 28 -0.61 -17.63 20.65
N HIS A 29 -0.05 -16.43 20.58
CA HIS A 29 -0.44 -15.34 21.46
C HIS A 29 -1.86 -14.85 21.13
N ALA A 30 -2.75 -14.79 22.13
CA ALA A 30 -4.11 -14.32 21.96
C ALA A 30 -4.12 -12.78 21.97
N LEU A 31 -4.80 -12.18 20.98
CA LEU A 31 -5.01 -10.74 20.90
C LEU A 31 -6.51 -10.41 20.96
N PHE A 32 -6.85 -9.24 21.50
CA PHE A 32 -8.19 -8.68 21.45
C PHE A 32 -8.39 -7.94 20.11
N LEU A 33 -9.47 -8.25 19.41
CA LEU A 33 -9.85 -7.55 18.18
C LEU A 33 -10.38 -6.15 18.51
N LEU A 34 -9.67 -5.11 18.11
CA LEU A 34 -10.07 -3.71 18.28
C LEU A 34 -10.38 -3.07 16.92
N GLY A 35 -11.69 -3.06 16.56
CA GLY A 35 -12.17 -2.35 15.38
C GLY A 35 -12.69 -0.95 15.74
N HIS A 36 -12.35 0.02 14.89
CA HIS A 36 -12.76 1.43 15.06
C HIS A 36 -13.94 1.83 14.16
N SER A 37 -14.55 0.86 13.47
CA SER A 37 -15.65 1.06 12.54
C SER A 37 -16.88 0.29 13.00
N GLN A 38 -18.09 0.82 12.71
CA GLN A 38 -19.36 0.18 13.06
C GLN A 38 -20.34 0.28 11.90
N LEU A 39 -21.10 -0.80 11.64
CA LEU A 39 -22.19 -0.80 10.67
C LEU A 39 -23.45 -0.20 11.29
N GLU A 40 -24.06 0.75 10.59
CA GLU A 40 -25.39 1.25 10.94
C GLU A 40 -26.45 0.30 10.38
N ASN A 41 -27.20 -0.41 11.27
CA ASN A 41 -28.28 -1.31 10.92
C ASN A 41 -27.91 -2.33 9.80
N PRO A 42 -26.97 -3.25 10.04
CA PRO A 42 -26.55 -4.21 9.02
C PRO A 42 -27.72 -5.09 8.60
N SER A 43 -28.08 -5.03 7.32
CA SER A 43 -29.06 -5.92 6.71
C SER A 43 -28.32 -6.93 5.85
N LEU A 44 -28.03 -8.09 6.44
CA LEU A 44 -27.34 -9.19 5.79
C LEU A 44 -28.34 -10.30 5.48
N THR A 45 -28.38 -10.73 4.22
CA THR A 45 -29.23 -11.84 3.78
C THR A 45 -28.36 -13.10 3.64
N LEU A 46 -28.55 -14.02 4.56
CA LEU A 46 -28.02 -15.39 4.50
C LEU A 46 -29.19 -16.37 4.56
N ASP A 47 -28.99 -17.59 4.14
CA ASP A 47 -29.99 -18.62 4.29
C ASP A 47 -30.12 -19.08 5.78
N GLU A 48 -31.24 -19.72 6.11
CA GLU A 48 -31.51 -20.15 7.50
C GLU A 48 -30.51 -21.21 7.98
N THR A 49 -29.92 -21.98 7.07
CA THR A 49 -28.92 -23.00 7.43
C THR A 49 -27.61 -22.35 7.85
N ASP A 50 -27.21 -21.23 7.19
CA ASP A 50 -26.01 -20.46 7.54
C ASP A 50 -26.20 -19.72 8.86
N TRP A 51 -27.38 -19.11 9.08
CA TRP A 51 -27.71 -18.49 10.37
C TRP A 51 -27.69 -19.51 11.51
N ARG A 52 -28.20 -20.73 11.29
CA ARG A 52 -28.17 -21.80 12.30
C ARG A 52 -26.73 -22.21 12.61
N TRP A 53 -25.91 -22.39 11.60
CA TRP A 53 -24.51 -22.76 11.73
C TRP A 53 -23.73 -21.68 12.52
N LEU A 54 -23.95 -20.39 12.26
CA LEU A 54 -23.34 -19.28 13.00
C LEU A 54 -23.79 -19.26 14.47
N ARG A 55 -25.08 -19.48 14.75
CA ARG A 55 -25.61 -19.56 16.14
C ARG A 55 -25.01 -20.72 16.95
N GLU A 56 -24.74 -21.84 16.29
CA GLU A 56 -24.11 -23.00 16.95
C GLU A 56 -22.62 -22.74 17.20
N ARG A 57 -21.92 -22.14 16.23
CA ARG A 57 -20.48 -21.92 16.29
C ARG A 57 -20.10 -20.76 17.22
N ARG A 58 -20.80 -19.64 17.15
CA ARG A 58 -20.67 -18.41 17.97
C ARG A 58 -19.32 -17.69 17.87
N THR A 59 -18.23 -18.40 17.70
CA THR A 59 -16.87 -17.87 17.68
C THR A 59 -16.14 -18.36 16.44
N LEU A 60 -15.43 -17.46 15.75
CA LEU A 60 -14.45 -17.78 14.72
C LEU A 60 -13.07 -17.35 15.17
N VAL A 61 -12.06 -18.05 14.72
CA VAL A 61 -10.66 -17.77 15.05
C VAL A 61 -9.94 -17.21 13.84
N MET A 62 -9.44 -16.00 13.94
CA MET A 62 -8.61 -15.33 12.92
C MET A 62 -7.13 -15.49 13.28
N GLY A 63 -6.32 -15.95 12.32
CA GLY A 63 -4.86 -15.98 12.44
C GLY A 63 -4.23 -14.70 11.91
N VAL A 64 -3.21 -14.19 12.59
CA VAL A 64 -2.30 -13.13 12.14
C VAL A 64 -0.86 -13.51 12.47
N SER A 65 0.11 -12.85 11.85
CA SER A 65 1.53 -13.18 12.06
C SER A 65 2.34 -12.01 12.60
N ALA A 66 3.47 -12.32 13.22
CA ALA A 66 4.55 -11.39 13.49
C ALA A 66 5.61 -11.48 12.37
N PRO A 67 6.42 -10.42 12.12
CA PRO A 67 6.14 -9.03 12.53
C PRO A 67 4.85 -8.46 11.92
N ASP A 68 4.32 -7.40 12.51
CA ASP A 68 3.11 -6.73 12.04
C ASP A 68 3.20 -6.28 10.59
N TYR A 69 2.12 -6.46 9.83
CA TYR A 69 1.98 -5.95 8.45
C TYR A 69 1.23 -4.61 8.46
N ALA A 70 1.92 -3.58 8.95
CA ALA A 70 1.33 -2.23 9.08
C ALA A 70 0.95 -1.59 7.74
N PRO A 71 -0.21 -0.95 7.63
CA PRO A 71 -1.25 -0.71 8.63
C PRO A 71 -2.38 -1.74 8.63
N PHE A 72 -2.19 -2.89 7.96
CA PHE A 72 -3.21 -3.94 7.93
C PHE A 72 -3.36 -4.58 9.31
N ASP A 73 -2.27 -5.07 9.87
CA ASP A 73 -2.19 -5.70 11.17
C ASP A 73 -1.21 -4.92 12.05
N LEU A 74 -1.70 -4.41 13.17
CA LEU A 74 -0.92 -3.68 14.15
C LEU A 74 -1.24 -4.23 15.53
N SER A 75 -0.25 -4.80 16.20
CA SER A 75 -0.38 -5.22 17.60
C SER A 75 0.14 -4.12 18.52
N ASN A 76 -0.55 -3.88 19.62
CA ASN A 76 -0.14 -2.92 20.63
C ASN A 76 0.23 -3.59 21.95
N ASN A 77 0.73 -2.81 22.92
CA ASN A 77 1.18 -3.30 24.20
C ASN A 77 0.03 -3.77 25.12
N ASN A 78 -1.22 -3.63 24.72
CA ASN A 78 -2.41 -4.05 25.47
C ASN A 78 -2.95 -5.39 24.94
N ASP A 79 -2.17 -6.12 24.16
CA ASP A 79 -2.58 -7.35 23.48
C ASP A 79 -3.80 -7.13 22.56
N GLU A 80 -3.88 -5.97 21.89
CA GLU A 80 -4.94 -5.63 20.95
C GLU A 80 -4.40 -5.68 19.53
N LEU A 81 -5.23 -6.20 18.61
CA LEU A 81 -5.03 -6.10 17.17
C LEU A 81 -5.85 -4.94 16.63
N GLU A 82 -5.16 -3.98 16.04
CA GLU A 82 -5.71 -2.85 15.31
C GLU A 82 -5.32 -2.90 13.82
N GLY A 83 -5.85 -2.00 13.03
CA GLY A 83 -5.48 -1.88 11.63
C GLY A 83 -6.65 -2.08 10.67
N ILE A 84 -6.34 -2.06 9.37
CA ILE A 84 -7.35 -2.24 8.32
C ILE A 84 -8.03 -3.61 8.47
N THR A 85 -7.26 -4.67 8.68
CA THR A 85 -7.78 -6.03 8.87
C THR A 85 -8.69 -6.12 10.09
N ALA A 86 -8.28 -5.51 11.21
CA ALA A 86 -9.07 -5.51 12.44
C ALA A 86 -10.39 -4.75 12.26
N ASP A 87 -10.38 -3.60 11.58
CA ASP A 87 -11.61 -2.86 11.27
C ASP A 87 -12.59 -3.72 10.45
N TYR A 88 -12.12 -4.39 9.39
CA TYR A 88 -12.98 -5.25 8.56
C TYR A 88 -13.42 -6.52 9.30
N ALA A 89 -12.54 -7.14 10.10
CA ALA A 89 -12.92 -8.30 10.91
C ALA A 89 -14.00 -7.93 11.96
N ALA A 90 -13.90 -6.76 12.59
CA ALA A 90 -14.91 -6.25 13.51
C ALA A 90 -16.25 -5.97 12.82
N LEU A 91 -16.25 -5.40 11.60
CA LEU A 91 -17.48 -5.22 10.82
C LEU A 91 -18.12 -6.56 10.44
N VAL A 92 -17.32 -7.56 10.08
CA VAL A 92 -17.78 -8.93 9.82
C VAL A 92 -18.38 -9.54 11.10
N ALA A 93 -17.69 -9.43 12.23
CA ALA A 93 -18.19 -9.92 13.53
C ALA A 93 -19.54 -9.30 13.88
N GLN A 94 -19.69 -7.99 13.67
CA GLN A 94 -20.94 -7.27 13.89
C GLN A 94 -22.05 -7.72 12.92
N ALA A 95 -21.76 -7.83 11.62
CA ALA A 95 -22.73 -8.24 10.61
C ALA A 95 -23.28 -9.66 10.85
N LEU A 96 -22.40 -10.56 11.32
CA LEU A 96 -22.71 -11.97 11.56
C LEU A 96 -23.19 -12.25 13.00
N ASN A 97 -23.12 -11.26 13.89
CA ASN A 97 -23.40 -11.39 15.33
C ASN A 97 -22.62 -12.55 15.97
N ILE A 98 -21.32 -12.58 15.75
CA ILE A 98 -20.36 -13.58 16.27
C ILE A 98 -19.17 -12.90 16.95
N ILE A 99 -18.38 -13.70 17.67
CA ILE A 99 -17.11 -13.27 18.23
C ILE A 99 -15.99 -13.72 17.27
N ILE A 100 -15.00 -12.86 17.03
CA ILE A 100 -13.76 -13.22 16.35
C ILE A 100 -12.65 -13.15 17.38
N GLU A 101 -12.06 -14.32 17.69
CA GLU A 101 -10.83 -14.45 18.47
C GLU A 101 -9.63 -14.31 17.55
N VAL A 102 -8.59 -13.63 18.00
CA VAL A 102 -7.36 -13.46 17.22
C VAL A 102 -6.22 -14.25 17.83
N ARG A 103 -5.51 -15.00 16.99
CA ARG A 103 -4.31 -15.74 17.36
C ARG A 103 -3.13 -15.26 16.54
N ARG A 104 -2.09 -14.80 17.21
CA ARG A 104 -0.85 -14.32 16.61
C ARG A 104 0.21 -15.41 16.66
N TYR A 105 0.81 -15.69 15.51
CA TYR A 105 1.91 -16.64 15.31
C TYR A 105 3.20 -15.88 15.05
N ASP A 106 4.35 -16.53 15.26
CA ASP A 106 5.66 -15.89 15.12
C ASP A 106 6.04 -15.64 13.65
N THR A 107 5.49 -16.42 12.73
CA THR A 107 5.76 -16.27 11.29
C THR A 107 4.49 -16.39 10.45
N ARG A 108 4.57 -15.89 9.20
CA ARG A 108 3.47 -16.03 8.22
C ARG A 108 3.23 -17.51 7.86
N ASP A 109 4.30 -18.28 7.73
CA ASP A 109 4.20 -19.69 7.37
C ASP A 109 3.51 -20.51 8.47
N GLU A 110 3.77 -20.20 9.74
CA GLU A 110 3.09 -20.85 10.87
C GLU A 110 1.57 -20.58 10.89
N VAL A 111 1.14 -19.35 10.60
CA VAL A 111 -0.29 -19.05 10.56
C VAL A 111 -0.98 -19.71 9.38
N ILE A 112 -0.31 -19.83 8.23
CA ILE A 112 -0.82 -20.57 7.06
C ILE A 112 -0.95 -22.08 7.41
N GLU A 113 0.04 -22.64 8.05
CA GLU A 113 -0.01 -24.04 8.49
C GLU A 113 -1.14 -24.25 9.53
N ALA A 114 -1.30 -23.33 10.47
CA ALA A 114 -2.41 -23.36 11.43
C ALA A 114 -3.80 -23.29 10.75
N LEU A 115 -3.92 -22.52 9.66
CA LEU A 115 -5.14 -22.50 8.83
C LEU A 115 -5.39 -23.85 8.17
N LYS A 116 -4.38 -24.47 7.56
CA LYS A 116 -4.50 -25.78 6.91
C LYS A 116 -4.84 -26.89 7.90
N GLN A 117 -4.35 -26.80 9.12
CA GLN A 117 -4.66 -27.73 10.20
C GLN A 117 -6.01 -27.45 10.91
N GLY A 118 -6.70 -26.37 10.56
CA GLY A 118 -7.97 -25.97 11.18
C GLY A 118 -7.83 -25.42 12.60
N ALA A 119 -6.62 -25.01 13.02
CA ALA A 119 -6.38 -24.34 14.30
C ALA A 119 -6.88 -22.89 14.28
N VAL A 120 -6.94 -22.26 13.11
CA VAL A 120 -7.63 -21.00 12.83
C VAL A 120 -8.64 -21.21 11.68
N ASP A 121 -9.69 -20.41 11.65
CA ASP A 121 -10.75 -20.52 10.63
C ASP A 121 -10.45 -19.74 9.36
N PHE A 122 -9.69 -18.64 9.50
CA PHE A 122 -9.25 -17.79 8.41
C PHE A 122 -8.04 -16.94 8.84
N VAL A 123 -7.36 -16.38 7.86
CA VAL A 123 -6.15 -15.57 8.08
C VAL A 123 -6.39 -14.14 7.59
N GLY A 124 -5.96 -13.15 8.38
CA GLY A 124 -6.02 -11.73 8.04
C GLY A 124 -4.96 -11.30 7.03
N SER A 125 -5.10 -10.11 6.44
CA SER A 125 -4.15 -9.44 5.55
C SER A 125 -3.56 -10.33 4.42
N ALA A 126 -4.37 -11.27 3.93
CA ALA A 126 -3.95 -12.18 2.86
C ALA A 126 -3.92 -11.45 1.50
N ASN A 127 -2.93 -11.79 0.69
CA ASN A 127 -2.67 -11.15 -0.59
C ASN A 127 -2.17 -12.15 -1.66
N GLY A 128 -1.30 -11.70 -2.57
CA GLY A 128 -0.75 -12.54 -3.63
C GLY A 128 0.09 -13.72 -3.15
N TYR A 129 0.61 -13.66 -1.92
CA TYR A 129 1.38 -14.75 -1.33
C TYR A 129 0.50 -15.96 -1.05
N GLU A 130 -0.63 -15.76 -0.35
CA GLU A 130 -1.60 -16.81 -0.06
C GLU A 130 -2.38 -17.23 -1.30
N ALA A 131 -2.68 -16.30 -2.21
CA ALA A 131 -3.39 -16.61 -3.45
C ALA A 131 -2.63 -17.58 -4.37
N ALA A 132 -1.32 -17.64 -4.25
CA ALA A 132 -0.48 -18.57 -5.00
C ALA A 132 -0.46 -20.00 -4.41
N ASP A 133 -0.91 -20.16 -3.16
CA ASP A 133 -1.01 -21.49 -2.54
C ASP A 133 -2.23 -22.25 -3.10
N PRO A 134 -2.04 -23.44 -3.70
CA PRO A 134 -3.13 -24.19 -4.32
C PRO A 134 -4.19 -24.70 -3.34
N GLU A 135 -3.92 -24.73 -2.04
CA GLU A 135 -4.85 -25.16 -0.99
C GLU A 135 -5.68 -24.01 -0.43
N LEU A 136 -5.30 -22.76 -0.75
CA LEU A 136 -5.94 -21.56 -0.21
C LEU A 136 -6.79 -20.85 -1.24
N GLU A 137 -7.72 -20.04 -0.73
CA GLU A 137 -8.57 -19.15 -1.53
C GLU A 137 -8.88 -17.89 -0.74
N LEU A 138 -8.81 -16.74 -1.42
CA LEU A 138 -9.10 -15.45 -0.79
C LEU A 138 -10.60 -15.15 -0.76
N SER A 139 -11.00 -14.35 0.21
CA SER A 139 -12.30 -13.70 0.23
C SER A 139 -12.43 -12.65 -0.87
N ARG A 140 -13.62 -12.04 -0.97
CA ARG A 140 -13.78 -10.73 -1.56
C ARG A 140 -12.79 -9.76 -0.93
N SER A 141 -12.16 -8.94 -1.76
CA SER A 141 -11.17 -7.96 -1.28
C SER A 141 -11.81 -6.85 -0.44
N TYR A 142 -11.06 -6.39 0.55
CA TYR A 142 -11.39 -5.22 1.35
C TYR A 142 -10.39 -4.06 1.16
N ALA A 143 -9.25 -4.31 0.51
CA ALA A 143 -8.32 -3.26 0.11
C ALA A 143 -7.65 -3.63 -1.22
N ASN A 144 -7.47 -2.64 -2.09
CA ASN A 144 -6.77 -2.86 -3.35
C ASN A 144 -5.26 -2.88 -3.11
N ASP A 145 -4.58 -3.77 -3.82
CA ASP A 145 -3.13 -3.73 -3.89
C ASP A 145 -2.67 -2.95 -5.13
N GLN A 146 -1.61 -2.18 -4.97
CA GLN A 146 -0.92 -1.49 -6.03
C GLN A 146 0.58 -1.63 -5.80
N PRO A 147 1.27 -2.52 -6.49
CA PRO A 147 2.71 -2.71 -6.32
C PRO A 147 3.47 -1.42 -6.63
N THR A 148 4.26 -0.97 -5.69
CA THR A 148 5.06 0.25 -5.80
C THR A 148 6.54 -0.05 -5.72
N LEU A 149 7.32 0.80 -6.41
CA LEU A 149 8.77 0.83 -6.31
C LEU A 149 9.20 2.09 -5.55
N VAL A 150 9.92 1.91 -4.47
CA VAL A 150 10.47 3.00 -3.64
C VAL A 150 11.97 3.10 -3.86
N THR A 151 12.47 4.33 -4.00
CA THR A 151 13.91 4.62 -4.11
C THR A 151 14.29 5.76 -3.17
N ARG A 152 15.59 5.99 -2.99
CA ARG A 152 16.08 7.19 -2.31
C ARG A 152 15.81 8.43 -3.15
N ILE A 153 15.55 9.56 -2.49
CA ILE A 153 15.29 10.85 -3.16
C ILE A 153 16.52 11.34 -3.95
N GLY A 154 17.73 11.05 -3.50
CA GLY A 154 18.98 11.45 -4.19
C GLY A 154 19.40 10.58 -5.37
N ASP A 155 18.70 9.46 -5.62
CA ASP A 155 19.03 8.57 -6.75
C ASP A 155 18.51 9.19 -8.05
N THR A 156 19.45 9.72 -8.85
CA THR A 156 19.15 10.39 -10.13
C THR A 156 18.95 9.43 -11.29
N GLN A 157 19.39 8.16 -11.15
CA GLN A 157 19.16 7.14 -12.16
C GLN A 157 17.71 6.64 -12.09
N ALA A 158 16.96 6.86 -13.17
CA ALA A 158 15.66 6.22 -13.34
C ALA A 158 15.80 4.70 -13.25
N LEU A 159 14.85 4.04 -12.58
CA LEU A 159 14.80 2.58 -12.59
C LEU A 159 14.59 2.09 -14.03
N SER A 160 15.38 1.12 -14.47
CA SER A 160 15.09 0.40 -15.71
C SER A 160 13.82 -0.42 -15.55
N ALA A 161 13.10 -0.63 -16.64
CA ALA A 161 11.83 -1.36 -16.60
C ALA A 161 11.96 -2.79 -16.06
N ASP A 162 13.15 -3.40 -16.23
CA ASP A 162 13.48 -4.76 -15.80
C ASP A 162 14.26 -4.81 -14.48
N LEU A 163 14.55 -3.67 -13.84
CA LEU A 163 15.34 -3.51 -12.62
C LEU A 163 16.72 -4.19 -12.69
N ALA A 164 17.33 -4.26 -13.89
CA ALA A 164 18.57 -4.98 -14.13
C ALA A 164 19.70 -4.51 -13.21
N GLY A 165 20.33 -5.48 -12.51
CA GLY A 165 21.44 -5.25 -11.59
C GLY A 165 21.09 -4.53 -10.30
N LYS A 166 19.81 -4.18 -10.07
CA LYS A 166 19.35 -3.52 -8.85
C LYS A 166 19.08 -4.53 -7.73
N ARG A 167 19.49 -4.18 -6.51
CA ARG A 167 19.11 -4.89 -5.30
C ARG A 167 17.69 -4.44 -4.90
N VAL A 168 16.74 -5.37 -4.97
CA VAL A 168 15.33 -5.09 -4.72
C VAL A 168 14.92 -5.74 -3.39
N ALA A 169 14.62 -4.91 -2.40
CA ALA A 169 14.11 -5.33 -1.10
C ALA A 169 12.60 -5.60 -1.19
N MET A 170 12.12 -6.67 -0.59
CA MET A 170 10.71 -7.03 -0.52
C MET A 170 10.40 -7.75 0.79
N LEU A 171 9.19 -7.55 1.34
CA LEU A 171 8.67 -8.40 2.40
C LEU A 171 8.50 -9.84 1.87
N TYR A 172 9.01 -10.86 2.60
CA TYR A 172 9.07 -12.24 2.09
C TYR A 172 7.70 -12.84 1.74
N HIS A 173 6.65 -12.41 2.41
CA HIS A 173 5.27 -12.87 2.18
C HIS A 173 4.36 -11.80 1.53
N TYR A 174 4.94 -10.85 0.78
CA TYR A 174 4.15 -9.95 -0.06
C TYR A 174 3.69 -10.65 -1.34
N MET A 175 4.61 -11.31 -2.02
CA MET A 175 4.36 -12.12 -3.22
C MET A 175 5.31 -13.32 -3.22
N GLN A 176 5.00 -14.34 -4.01
CA GLN A 176 5.93 -15.44 -4.21
C GLN A 176 7.23 -14.93 -4.86
N PRO A 177 8.40 -15.16 -4.23
CA PRO A 177 9.68 -14.65 -4.74
C PRO A 177 9.98 -15.08 -6.18
N ASP A 178 9.60 -16.31 -6.54
CA ASP A 178 9.82 -16.85 -7.90
C ASP A 178 8.99 -16.08 -8.95
N ALA A 179 7.76 -15.67 -8.64
CA ALA A 179 6.94 -14.86 -9.54
C ALA A 179 7.56 -13.47 -9.76
N VAL A 180 8.09 -12.85 -8.72
CA VAL A 180 8.82 -11.58 -8.82
C VAL A 180 10.10 -11.74 -9.62
N GLN A 181 10.87 -12.82 -9.39
CA GLN A 181 12.10 -13.09 -10.11
C GLN A 181 11.84 -13.41 -11.60
N GLN A 182 10.72 -14.05 -11.92
CA GLN A 182 10.30 -14.27 -13.30
C GLN A 182 9.97 -12.95 -14.02
N PHE A 183 9.32 -12.01 -13.33
CA PHE A 183 8.97 -10.70 -13.89
C PHE A 183 10.20 -9.77 -14.01
N TYR A 184 11.09 -9.81 -13.01
CA TYR A 184 12.34 -9.04 -12.97
C TYR A 184 13.57 -9.97 -12.96
N PRO A 185 13.89 -10.65 -14.08
CA PRO A 185 14.86 -11.73 -14.11
C PRO A 185 16.29 -11.30 -13.80
N HIS A 186 16.58 -10.01 -13.97
CA HIS A 186 17.92 -9.44 -13.75
C HIS A 186 18.06 -8.65 -12.45
N ALA A 187 16.99 -8.59 -11.63
CA ALA A 187 17.02 -7.98 -10.31
C ALA A 187 17.63 -8.94 -9.28
N GLN A 188 18.28 -8.38 -8.26
CA GLN A 188 18.77 -9.12 -7.10
C GLN A 188 17.77 -8.99 -5.95
N LEU A 189 16.84 -9.93 -5.84
CA LEU A 189 15.80 -9.90 -4.83
C LEU A 189 16.38 -10.17 -3.44
N GLN A 190 16.03 -9.32 -2.47
CA GLN A 190 16.39 -9.43 -1.07
C GLN A 190 15.10 -9.48 -0.23
N LEU A 191 14.91 -10.59 0.50
CA LEU A 191 13.72 -10.81 1.31
C LEU A 191 13.94 -10.35 2.75
N PHE A 192 12.96 -9.67 3.30
CA PHE A 192 12.98 -9.13 4.67
C PHE A 192 11.78 -9.65 5.46
N ALA A 193 11.93 -9.74 6.78
CA ALA A 193 10.88 -10.19 7.67
C ALA A 193 9.76 -9.15 7.83
N SER A 194 10.05 -7.87 7.66
CA SER A 194 9.06 -6.80 7.74
C SER A 194 9.20 -5.77 6.62
N THR A 195 8.07 -5.13 6.28
CA THR A 195 8.04 -4.00 5.34
C THR A 195 8.93 -2.84 5.81
N PHE A 196 8.95 -2.57 7.12
CA PHE A 196 9.78 -1.51 7.69
C PHE A 196 11.27 -1.76 7.48
N GLU A 197 11.75 -3.00 7.69
CA GLU A 197 13.15 -3.36 7.43
C GLU A 197 13.50 -3.28 5.95
N ALA A 198 12.58 -3.70 5.07
CA ALA A 198 12.80 -3.65 3.62
C ALA A 198 12.89 -2.19 3.11
N ILE A 199 11.99 -1.29 3.52
CA ILE A 199 12.07 0.15 3.20
C ILE A 199 13.32 0.77 3.86
N GLY A 200 13.65 0.39 5.08
CA GLY A 200 14.87 0.80 5.77
C GLY A 200 16.14 0.40 5.02
N ALA A 201 16.16 -0.78 4.40
CA ALA A 201 17.29 -1.20 3.58
C ALA A 201 17.54 -0.23 2.40
N VAL A 202 16.48 0.29 1.78
CA VAL A 202 16.59 1.34 0.75
C VAL A 202 17.04 2.65 1.35
N ALA A 203 16.42 3.10 2.44
CA ALA A 203 16.74 4.37 3.09
C ALA A 203 18.23 4.47 3.48
N PHE A 204 18.83 3.35 3.91
CA PHE A 204 20.23 3.26 4.32
C PHE A 204 21.18 2.75 3.21
N GLY A 205 20.74 2.62 1.96
CA GLY A 205 21.58 2.23 0.83
C GLY A 205 21.99 0.75 0.77
N ARG A 206 21.37 -0.12 1.58
CA ARG A 206 21.58 -1.56 1.55
C ARG A 206 20.85 -2.23 0.37
N ALA A 207 19.76 -1.62 -0.10
CA ALA A 207 19.05 -1.96 -1.32
C ALA A 207 18.88 -0.71 -2.20
N ASP A 208 18.63 -0.92 -3.48
CA ASP A 208 18.50 0.16 -4.48
C ASP A 208 17.04 0.52 -4.71
N ALA A 209 16.13 -0.45 -4.56
CA ALA A 209 14.70 -0.25 -4.62
C ALA A 209 13.99 -1.15 -3.59
N TYR A 210 12.79 -0.76 -3.18
CA TYR A 210 11.86 -1.60 -2.45
C TYR A 210 10.65 -1.86 -3.33
N LEU A 211 10.14 -3.09 -3.34
CA LEU A 211 8.91 -3.52 -3.99
C LEU A 211 7.91 -3.96 -2.92
N GLY A 212 6.72 -3.37 -2.93
CA GLY A 212 5.62 -3.73 -2.03
C GLY A 212 4.34 -2.97 -2.31
N ASP A 213 3.29 -3.20 -1.53
CA ASP A 213 2.01 -2.53 -1.69
C ASP A 213 2.06 -1.04 -1.36
N ALA A 214 1.21 -0.26 -2.02
CA ALA A 214 1.17 1.20 -1.85
C ALA A 214 0.65 1.63 -0.47
N ILE A 215 -0.21 0.83 0.16
CA ILE A 215 -0.86 1.16 1.45
C ILE A 215 0.19 1.12 2.56
N SER A 216 0.87 -0.02 2.74
CA SER A 216 1.91 -0.20 3.75
C SER A 216 3.10 0.72 3.50
N THR A 217 3.51 0.84 2.24
CA THR A 217 4.60 1.72 1.82
C THR A 217 4.38 3.15 2.30
N ARG A 218 3.23 3.74 2.00
CA ARG A 218 2.92 5.13 2.37
C ARG A 218 2.73 5.31 3.85
N TYR A 219 2.01 4.37 4.48
CA TYR A 219 1.83 4.38 5.93
C TYR A 219 3.18 4.45 6.63
N LEU A 220 4.12 3.56 6.28
CA LEU A 220 5.42 3.49 6.95
C LEU A 220 6.32 4.69 6.64
N ILE A 221 6.32 5.18 5.41
CA ILE A 221 7.06 6.40 5.05
C ILE A 221 6.55 7.60 5.87
N ASN A 222 5.23 7.78 5.95
CA ASN A 222 4.63 8.91 6.68
C ASN A 222 4.79 8.74 8.20
N LYS A 223 4.47 7.57 8.73
CA LYS A 223 4.50 7.27 10.17
C LYS A 223 5.89 7.44 10.77
N ASN A 224 6.91 7.05 10.02
CA ASN A 224 8.30 7.07 10.48
C ASN A 224 9.09 8.28 9.94
N HIS A 225 8.42 9.21 9.26
CA HIS A 225 9.05 10.41 8.69
C HIS A 225 10.29 10.10 7.84
N LEU A 226 10.19 9.07 6.98
CA LEU A 226 11.30 8.66 6.11
C LEU A 226 11.44 9.64 4.93
N ASN A 227 12.04 10.81 5.20
CA ASN A 227 12.13 11.93 4.25
C ASN A 227 13.18 11.71 3.15
N ASN A 228 13.95 10.62 3.19
CA ASN A 228 15.01 10.32 2.23
C ASN A 228 14.61 9.25 1.20
N VAL A 229 13.37 8.76 1.25
CA VAL A 229 12.82 7.81 0.27
C VAL A 229 11.52 8.34 -0.33
N ARG A 230 11.19 7.86 -1.53
CA ARG A 230 9.95 8.21 -2.22
C ARG A 230 9.44 7.05 -3.05
N VAL A 231 8.13 7.01 -3.28
CA VAL A 231 7.55 6.16 -4.33
C VAL A 231 8.03 6.72 -5.68
N ALA A 232 8.81 5.94 -6.39
CA ALA A 232 9.43 6.34 -7.66
C ALA A 232 8.59 5.91 -8.87
N ASP A 233 7.96 4.73 -8.80
CA ASP A 233 7.11 4.19 -9.87
C ASP A 233 6.15 3.14 -9.31
N PHE A 234 5.21 2.69 -10.14
CA PHE A 234 4.38 1.51 -9.91
C PHE A 234 4.92 0.34 -10.73
N SER A 235 5.02 -0.82 -10.10
CA SER A 235 5.36 -2.04 -10.81
C SER A 235 4.19 -2.48 -11.72
N GLY A 236 4.52 -3.11 -12.84
CA GLY A 236 3.56 -3.76 -13.72
C GLY A 236 3.17 -5.17 -13.30
N LEU A 237 3.60 -5.64 -12.13
CA LEU A 237 3.22 -6.93 -11.59
C LEU A 237 1.71 -7.01 -11.37
N GLU A 238 1.11 -8.11 -11.81
CA GLU A 238 -0.27 -8.43 -11.44
C GLU A 238 -0.31 -8.93 -10.00
N VAL A 239 -1.27 -8.43 -9.24
CA VAL A 239 -1.41 -8.74 -7.82
C VAL A 239 -2.85 -9.10 -7.48
N ASN A 240 -3.00 -9.90 -6.43
CA ASN A 240 -4.29 -10.13 -5.79
C ASN A 240 -4.49 -9.07 -4.69
N PRO A 241 -5.65 -8.38 -4.69
CA PRO A 241 -5.94 -7.41 -3.65
C PRO A 241 -6.11 -8.10 -2.29
N PHE A 242 -5.98 -7.32 -1.21
CA PHE A 242 -6.05 -7.84 0.16
C PHE A 242 -7.44 -8.34 0.53
N GLY A 243 -7.45 -9.52 1.12
CA GLY A 243 -8.64 -10.20 1.63
C GLY A 243 -8.34 -11.04 2.86
N PHE A 244 -9.28 -11.89 3.24
CA PHE A 244 -9.05 -12.98 4.20
C PHE A 244 -8.74 -14.26 3.43
N ALA A 245 -7.81 -15.09 3.94
CA ALA A 245 -7.52 -16.40 3.35
C ALA A 245 -8.27 -17.51 4.08
N PHE A 246 -8.72 -18.49 3.31
CA PHE A 246 -9.40 -19.70 3.75
C PHE A 246 -8.78 -20.91 3.09
N THR A 247 -8.93 -22.08 3.70
CA THR A 247 -8.75 -23.34 2.94
C THR A 247 -9.83 -23.49 1.89
N LYS A 248 -9.49 -24.05 0.73
CA LYS A 248 -10.46 -24.26 -0.37
C LYS A 248 -11.69 -25.08 0.04
N ASP A 249 -11.54 -25.96 1.03
CA ASP A 249 -12.65 -26.78 1.52
C ASP A 249 -13.64 -25.97 2.38
N ASN A 250 -13.24 -24.82 2.91
CA ASN A 250 -14.08 -23.96 3.76
C ASN A 250 -14.92 -22.95 2.97
N ILE A 251 -15.50 -23.42 1.83
CA ILE A 251 -16.32 -22.60 0.92
C ILE A 251 -17.47 -21.90 1.64
N ARG A 252 -18.09 -22.60 2.60
CA ARG A 252 -19.23 -22.07 3.36
C ARG A 252 -18.84 -20.81 4.14
N LEU A 253 -17.82 -20.89 4.97
CA LEU A 253 -17.37 -19.74 5.78
C LEU A 253 -16.91 -18.60 4.89
N ARG A 254 -16.16 -18.86 3.84
CA ARG A 254 -15.74 -17.86 2.87
C ARG A 254 -16.94 -17.12 2.26
N ASN A 255 -17.98 -17.85 1.84
CA ASN A 255 -19.19 -17.24 1.25
C ASN A 255 -19.95 -16.39 2.26
N ILE A 256 -20.04 -16.82 3.51
CA ILE A 256 -20.66 -16.08 4.61
C ILE A 256 -19.89 -14.77 4.86
N ILE A 257 -18.55 -14.83 4.96
CA ILE A 257 -17.71 -13.65 5.14
C ILE A 257 -17.77 -12.72 3.91
N ASN A 258 -17.82 -13.27 2.70
CA ASN A 258 -18.00 -12.47 1.48
C ASN A 258 -19.32 -11.70 1.47
N ALA A 259 -20.41 -12.30 1.96
CA ALA A 259 -21.69 -11.64 2.09
C ALA A 259 -21.62 -10.49 3.13
N ALA A 260 -20.93 -10.71 4.26
CA ALA A 260 -20.71 -9.67 5.27
C ALA A 260 -19.83 -8.51 4.73
N LEU A 261 -18.78 -8.80 3.99
CA LEU A 261 -17.95 -7.78 3.35
C LEU A 261 -18.71 -6.98 2.28
N ALA A 262 -19.66 -7.61 1.60
CA ALA A 262 -20.43 -6.98 0.52
C ALA A 262 -21.37 -5.86 1.01
N ILE A 263 -21.82 -5.90 2.27
CA ILE A 263 -22.69 -4.88 2.83
C ILE A 263 -21.95 -3.67 3.42
N VAL A 264 -20.61 -3.70 3.49
CA VAL A 264 -19.81 -2.57 3.98
C VAL A 264 -19.91 -1.40 2.99
N PRO A 265 -20.49 -0.25 3.38
CA PRO A 265 -20.70 0.88 2.49
C PRO A 265 -19.37 1.49 2.02
N VAL A 266 -19.35 2.02 0.78
CA VAL A 266 -18.15 2.60 0.17
C VAL A 266 -17.57 3.76 1.00
N ASN A 267 -18.42 4.62 1.57
CA ASN A 267 -17.97 5.69 2.45
C ASN A 267 -17.22 5.15 3.68
N GLN A 268 -17.68 4.05 4.26
CA GLN A 268 -17.02 3.42 5.41
C GLN A 268 -15.68 2.78 5.01
N GLN A 269 -15.60 2.13 3.84
CA GLN A 269 -14.34 1.63 3.28
C GLN A 269 -13.32 2.78 3.14
N MET A 270 -13.78 3.93 2.63
CA MET A 270 -12.97 5.15 2.50
C MET A 270 -12.50 5.69 3.85
N ASP A 271 -13.36 5.68 4.86
CA ASP A 271 -13.04 6.17 6.21
C ASP A 271 -12.01 5.27 6.91
N ILE A 272 -12.09 3.96 6.72
CA ILE A 272 -11.08 3.01 7.19
C ILE A 272 -9.73 3.34 6.55
N LEU A 273 -9.65 3.42 5.23
CA LEU A 273 -8.41 3.75 4.54
C LEU A 273 -7.83 5.11 4.97
N ARG A 274 -8.69 6.12 5.15
CA ARG A 274 -8.27 7.44 5.62
C ARG A 274 -7.69 7.40 7.04
N ARG A 275 -8.33 6.67 7.95
CA ARG A 275 -7.84 6.48 9.33
C ARG A 275 -6.43 5.92 9.35
N TRP A 276 -6.15 4.92 8.52
CA TRP A 276 -4.87 4.23 8.47
C TRP A 276 -3.86 4.84 7.49
N SER A 277 -4.07 6.10 7.07
CA SER A 277 -3.17 6.80 6.13
C SER A 277 -1.96 7.48 6.77
N ALA A 278 -1.83 7.45 8.10
CA ALA A 278 -0.80 8.16 8.86
C ALA A 278 -0.71 9.67 8.50
N GLY A 279 -1.88 10.31 8.32
CA GLY A 279 -1.94 11.75 8.00
C GLY A 279 -1.63 12.11 6.55
N GLY A 280 -1.35 11.14 5.70
CA GLY A 280 -1.18 11.35 4.26
C GLY A 280 -2.53 11.57 3.58
N SER A 281 -2.70 12.66 2.83
CA SER A 281 -3.95 13.00 2.11
C SER A 281 -4.25 12.07 0.91
N GLY A 282 -3.53 10.98 0.72
CA GLY A 282 -3.35 10.40 -0.60
C GLY A 282 -3.57 8.91 -0.81
N PHE A 283 -4.39 8.17 -0.03
CA PHE A 283 -4.71 6.79 -0.45
C PHE A 283 -5.42 6.75 -1.81
N MET A 284 -6.25 7.75 -2.13
CA MET A 284 -6.90 7.86 -3.43
C MET A 284 -6.04 8.49 -4.52
N GLU A 285 -5.01 9.27 -4.14
CA GLU A 285 -4.12 9.94 -5.10
C GLU A 285 -3.03 9.03 -5.67
N ALA A 286 -2.86 7.83 -5.11
CA ALA A 286 -1.78 6.92 -5.48
C ALA A 286 -2.15 5.83 -6.46
N GLU A 287 -3.42 5.61 -6.72
CA GLU A 287 -3.82 4.62 -7.71
C GLU A 287 -3.46 5.08 -9.13
N ARG A 288 -2.92 4.17 -9.94
CA ARG A 288 -2.86 4.39 -11.39
C ARG A 288 -4.25 4.74 -11.89
N LEU A 289 -4.34 5.79 -12.70
CA LEU A 289 -5.59 6.13 -13.37
C LEU A 289 -5.99 4.95 -14.27
N ARG A 290 -7.25 4.54 -14.18
CA ARG A 290 -7.83 3.64 -15.18
C ARG A 290 -8.04 4.45 -16.45
N LEU A 291 -7.08 4.32 -17.36
CA LEU A 291 -7.16 4.93 -18.68
C LEU A 291 -8.12 4.11 -19.54
N SER A 292 -8.87 4.80 -20.40
CA SER A 292 -9.62 4.15 -21.46
C SER A 292 -8.68 3.50 -22.49
N ASP A 293 -9.18 2.54 -23.27
CA ASP A 293 -8.38 1.86 -24.30
C ASP A 293 -7.77 2.86 -25.32
N SER A 294 -8.42 3.99 -25.56
CA SER A 294 -7.91 5.04 -26.43
C SER A 294 -6.76 5.82 -25.81
N GLU A 295 -6.87 6.14 -24.52
CA GLU A 295 -5.82 6.82 -23.75
C GLU A 295 -4.61 5.92 -23.56
N GLN A 296 -4.83 4.63 -23.27
CA GLN A 296 -3.76 3.64 -23.16
C GLN A 296 -2.97 3.52 -24.46
N ARG A 297 -3.67 3.38 -25.61
CA ARG A 297 -3.02 3.33 -26.93
C ARG A 297 -2.29 4.62 -27.29
N TRP A 298 -2.79 5.76 -26.83
CA TRP A 298 -2.11 7.03 -27.02
C TRP A 298 -0.81 7.09 -26.21
N LEU A 299 -0.86 6.68 -24.94
CA LEU A 299 0.29 6.62 -24.03
C LEU A 299 1.39 5.68 -24.55
N GLU A 300 1.03 4.51 -25.08
CA GLU A 300 1.97 3.57 -25.71
C GLU A 300 2.72 4.19 -26.91
N LYS A 301 2.04 5.05 -27.67
CA LYS A 301 2.65 5.76 -28.81
C LYS A 301 3.43 7.00 -28.39
N HIS A 302 3.08 7.61 -27.26
CA HIS A 302 3.65 8.85 -26.76
C HIS A 302 4.09 8.69 -25.29
N PRO A 303 5.03 7.79 -24.98
CA PRO A 303 5.43 7.51 -23.59
C PRO A 303 6.17 8.68 -22.94
N ARG A 304 6.60 9.66 -23.73
CA ARG A 304 7.35 10.85 -23.28
C ARG A 304 6.75 12.11 -23.86
N VAL A 305 6.69 13.14 -23.03
CA VAL A 305 6.18 14.49 -23.38
C VAL A 305 7.22 15.52 -23.02
N LYS A 306 7.55 16.40 -23.96
CA LYS A 306 8.46 17.52 -23.75
C LYS A 306 7.74 18.68 -23.10
N VAL A 307 8.22 19.09 -21.94
CA VAL A 307 7.62 20.16 -21.13
C VAL A 307 8.56 21.36 -21.05
N ALA A 308 8.14 22.48 -21.61
CA ALA A 308 8.86 23.74 -21.45
C ALA A 308 8.56 24.33 -20.06
N VAL A 309 9.62 24.69 -19.33
CA VAL A 309 9.52 25.22 -17.96
C VAL A 309 10.28 26.54 -17.83
N LEU A 310 9.74 27.47 -17.05
CA LEU A 310 10.42 28.70 -16.68
C LEU A 310 11.39 28.45 -15.54
N ASP A 311 12.61 28.97 -15.68
CA ASP A 311 13.55 29.03 -14.58
C ASP A 311 13.28 30.26 -13.68
N LYS A 312 13.59 30.16 -12.40
CA LYS A 312 13.47 31.26 -11.43
C LYS A 312 12.06 31.79 -11.17
N PHE A 313 11.05 30.97 -11.37
CA PHE A 313 9.66 31.29 -11.03
C PHE A 313 9.25 30.61 -9.71
N VAL A 314 10.01 30.89 -8.64
CA VAL A 314 9.81 30.32 -7.30
C VAL A 314 8.48 30.79 -6.70
N PRO A 315 7.69 29.93 -6.04
CA PRO A 315 7.91 28.51 -5.78
C PRO A 315 7.33 27.58 -6.85
N LEU A 316 6.88 28.11 -7.98
CA LEU A 316 6.10 27.35 -8.98
C LEU A 316 6.99 26.50 -9.88
N SER A 317 8.12 27.06 -10.36
CA SER A 317 8.98 26.44 -11.38
C SER A 317 10.38 27.02 -11.30
N PHE A 318 11.39 26.20 -11.00
CA PHE A 318 12.79 26.64 -10.95
C PHE A 318 13.74 25.46 -11.04
N PHE A 319 15.03 25.74 -11.25
CA PHE A 319 16.09 24.76 -11.18
C PHE A 319 16.98 25.05 -9.95
N ASN A 320 17.29 23.98 -9.20
CA ASN A 320 18.22 24.09 -8.09
C ASN A 320 19.69 24.23 -8.56
N GLU A 321 20.62 24.36 -7.62
CA GLU A 321 22.07 24.51 -7.93
C GLU A 321 22.65 23.30 -8.66
N GLN A 322 22.06 22.13 -8.51
CA GLN A 322 22.43 20.88 -9.18
C GLN A 322 21.78 20.73 -10.57
N GLY A 323 21.00 21.72 -11.03
CA GLY A 323 20.29 21.70 -12.30
C GLY A 323 19.06 20.81 -12.34
N GLN A 324 18.53 20.41 -11.19
CA GLN A 324 17.30 19.61 -11.09
C GLN A 324 16.10 20.55 -11.10
N PHE A 325 15.04 20.11 -11.81
CA PHE A 325 13.78 20.84 -11.88
C PHE A 325 12.97 20.64 -10.61
N GLU A 326 12.61 21.73 -9.97
CA GLU A 326 11.89 21.79 -8.68
C GLU A 326 10.72 22.77 -8.72
N GLY A 327 9.89 22.73 -7.67
CA GLY A 327 8.73 23.58 -7.46
C GLY A 327 7.42 22.83 -7.62
N LEU A 328 6.31 23.54 -7.38
CA LEU A 328 4.94 22.99 -7.46
C LEU A 328 4.66 22.24 -8.77
N SER A 329 5.16 22.78 -9.89
CA SER A 329 4.99 22.15 -11.21
C SER A 329 5.74 20.83 -11.33
N ALA A 330 6.94 20.75 -10.76
CA ALA A 330 7.72 19.51 -10.74
C ALA A 330 6.98 18.41 -9.97
N GLU A 331 6.39 18.76 -8.81
CA GLU A 331 5.60 17.82 -8.01
C GLU A 331 4.32 17.37 -8.76
N VAL A 332 3.61 18.30 -9.41
CA VAL A 332 2.41 17.96 -10.20
C VAL A 332 2.76 17.03 -11.35
N LEU A 333 3.83 17.31 -12.11
CA LEU A 333 4.29 16.46 -13.21
C LEU A 333 4.73 15.07 -12.70
N ALA A 334 5.44 15.03 -11.56
CA ALA A 334 5.82 13.76 -10.93
C ALA A 334 4.59 12.92 -10.53
N ARG A 335 3.54 13.54 -9.98
CA ARG A 335 2.27 12.87 -9.66
C ARG A 335 1.54 12.37 -10.91
N ILE A 336 1.50 13.17 -11.98
CA ILE A 336 0.92 12.73 -13.25
C ILE A 336 1.69 11.55 -13.81
N SER A 337 3.03 11.63 -13.81
CA SER A 337 3.91 10.54 -14.25
C SER A 337 3.63 9.25 -13.48
N LEU A 338 3.56 9.35 -12.15
CA LEU A 338 3.29 8.21 -11.27
C LEU A 338 1.93 7.57 -11.58
N ARG A 339 0.88 8.37 -11.79
CA ARG A 339 -0.49 7.88 -11.97
C ARG A 339 -0.80 7.36 -13.39
N THR A 340 -0.09 7.85 -14.39
CA THR A 340 -0.36 7.52 -15.80
C THR A 340 0.73 6.68 -16.45
N GLY A 341 1.94 6.68 -15.90
CA GLY A 341 3.13 6.12 -16.54
C GLY A 341 3.79 7.06 -17.57
N LEU A 342 3.17 8.22 -17.87
CA LEU A 342 3.71 9.23 -18.79
C LEU A 342 5.01 9.80 -18.23
N LYS A 343 6.07 9.89 -19.04
CA LYS A 343 7.34 10.48 -18.63
C LYS A 343 7.46 11.89 -19.23
N PHE A 344 8.07 12.80 -18.47
CA PHE A 344 8.25 14.20 -18.87
C PHE A 344 9.72 14.52 -19.12
N ASP A 345 10.00 15.03 -20.33
CA ASP A 345 11.31 15.59 -20.71
C ASP A 345 11.27 17.09 -20.49
N VAL A 346 11.89 17.54 -19.40
CA VAL A 346 11.87 18.95 -19.02
C VAL A 346 12.87 19.74 -19.83
N VAL A 347 12.39 20.78 -20.53
CA VAL A 347 13.21 21.68 -21.34
C VAL A 347 13.18 23.08 -20.71
N LYS A 348 14.36 23.57 -20.35
CA LYS A 348 14.51 24.91 -19.76
C LYS A 348 14.28 25.99 -20.82
N GLY A 349 13.26 26.81 -20.64
CA GLY A 349 12.95 27.94 -21.52
C GLY A 349 13.51 29.27 -21.00
N SER A 350 13.76 30.18 -21.91
CA SER A 350 14.35 31.50 -21.61
C SER A 350 13.35 32.56 -21.20
N SER A 351 12.15 32.55 -21.81
CA SER A 351 11.05 33.49 -21.54
C SER A 351 9.71 32.90 -21.91
N LEU A 352 8.62 33.38 -21.29
CA LEU A 352 7.28 32.88 -21.56
C LEU A 352 6.83 33.07 -23.04
N PRO A 353 7.06 34.21 -23.68
CA PRO A 353 6.70 34.36 -25.09
C PRO A 353 7.39 33.34 -26.00
N ARG A 354 8.71 33.10 -25.79
CA ARG A 354 9.47 32.14 -26.57
C ARG A 354 9.00 30.70 -26.33
N GLN A 355 8.63 30.35 -25.11
CA GLN A 355 8.07 29.02 -24.82
C GLN A 355 6.71 28.80 -25.49
N ILE A 356 5.87 29.83 -25.59
CA ILE A 356 4.63 29.79 -26.35
C ILE A 356 4.92 29.51 -27.83
N ASP A 357 5.93 30.18 -28.40
CA ASP A 357 6.35 29.94 -29.78
C ASP A 357 6.91 28.53 -29.97
N GLU A 358 7.70 28.01 -29.03
CA GLU A 358 8.26 26.64 -29.05
C GLU A 358 7.14 25.58 -29.05
N VAL A 359 6.06 25.79 -28.25
CA VAL A 359 4.90 24.87 -28.24
C VAL A 359 4.13 24.98 -29.58
N ASN A 360 3.87 26.18 -30.09
CA ASN A 360 3.20 26.34 -31.36
C ASN A 360 4.00 25.77 -32.55
N ALA A 361 5.32 25.80 -32.48
CA ALA A 361 6.22 25.19 -33.45
C ALA A 361 6.42 23.69 -33.29
N GLY A 362 5.83 23.04 -32.26
CA GLY A 362 5.99 21.62 -31.95
C GLY A 362 7.38 21.23 -31.41
N GLN A 363 8.17 22.21 -30.94
CA GLN A 363 9.47 21.98 -30.34
C GLN A 363 9.33 21.51 -28.87
N ALA A 364 8.25 21.93 -28.21
CA ALA A 364 7.77 21.38 -26.93
C ALA A 364 6.29 21.00 -27.08
N ASP A 365 5.83 20.04 -26.28
CA ASP A 365 4.45 19.56 -26.35
C ASP A 365 3.52 20.37 -25.42
N MET A 366 4.07 20.91 -24.32
CA MET A 366 3.31 21.68 -23.35
C MET A 366 4.18 22.62 -22.52
N LEU A 367 3.50 23.57 -21.84
CA LEU A 367 4.05 24.45 -20.82
C LEU A 367 3.62 23.99 -19.43
N ALA A 368 4.55 23.94 -18.46
CA ALA A 368 4.24 23.51 -17.10
C ALA A 368 3.41 24.56 -16.33
N VAL A 369 3.72 25.84 -16.47
CA VAL A 369 3.09 26.93 -15.72
C VAL A 369 2.75 28.08 -16.62
N ILE A 370 1.45 28.34 -16.76
CA ILE A 370 0.96 29.50 -17.48
C ILE A 370 -0.45 29.84 -17.00
N THR A 371 -0.77 31.13 -16.87
CA THR A 371 -2.11 31.61 -16.62
C THR A 371 -2.86 31.84 -17.94
N PRO A 372 -4.15 31.47 -18.04
CA PRO A 372 -4.96 31.78 -19.20
C PRO A 372 -5.17 33.31 -19.34
N SER A 373 -5.15 33.79 -20.58
CA SER A 373 -5.61 35.15 -20.98
C SER A 373 -6.28 35.03 -22.32
N VAL A 374 -7.05 36.04 -22.71
CA VAL A 374 -7.76 36.08 -24.01
C VAL A 374 -6.76 35.80 -25.13
N GLU A 375 -5.67 36.55 -25.21
CA GLU A 375 -4.64 36.38 -26.23
C GLU A 375 -4.01 34.98 -26.25
N ARG A 376 -3.77 34.40 -25.08
CA ARG A 376 -3.13 33.07 -24.98
C ARG A 376 -4.08 31.93 -25.33
N THR A 377 -5.38 32.09 -25.06
CA THR A 377 -6.41 31.09 -25.41
C THR A 377 -6.66 30.98 -26.90
N GLU A 378 -6.28 32.01 -27.69
CA GLU A 378 -6.29 31.95 -29.16
C GLU A 378 -5.19 31.01 -29.70
N LYS A 379 -4.06 30.91 -29.00
CA LYS A 379 -2.87 30.19 -29.45
C LYS A 379 -2.67 28.84 -28.74
N LEU A 380 -3.19 28.67 -27.52
CA LEU A 380 -2.95 27.52 -26.66
C LEU A 380 -4.26 26.90 -26.13
N ARG A 381 -4.24 25.61 -25.87
CA ARG A 381 -5.28 24.90 -25.12
C ARG A 381 -4.84 24.77 -23.67
N PHE A 382 -5.75 24.96 -22.72
CA PHE A 382 -5.49 24.92 -21.31
C PHE A 382 -6.14 23.70 -20.68
N THR A 383 -5.43 23.06 -19.73
CA THR A 383 -6.00 22.06 -18.83
C THR A 383 -6.87 22.75 -17.77
N ARG A 384 -7.51 21.97 -16.91
CA ARG A 384 -8.06 22.53 -15.68
C ARG A 384 -6.92 23.10 -14.83
N PRO A 385 -7.12 24.25 -14.16
CA PRO A 385 -6.10 24.80 -13.26
C PRO A 385 -5.76 23.82 -12.15
N TYR A 386 -4.50 23.60 -11.93
CA TYR A 386 -4.01 22.82 -10.76
C TYR A 386 -3.63 23.71 -9.57
N LEU A 387 -3.60 25.02 -9.78
CA LEU A 387 -3.37 26.04 -8.76
C LEU A 387 -4.26 27.25 -9.06
N SER A 388 -4.89 27.79 -8.02
CA SER A 388 -5.59 29.08 -8.06
C SER A 388 -4.87 30.04 -7.13
N ASN A 389 -4.44 31.19 -7.66
CA ASN A 389 -3.72 32.20 -6.90
C ASN A 389 -4.45 33.54 -7.06
N PRO A 390 -4.98 34.14 -5.97
CA PRO A 390 -5.61 35.46 -6.06
C PRO A 390 -4.56 36.54 -6.29
N TYR A 391 -4.93 37.55 -7.05
CA TYR A 391 -4.14 38.77 -7.12
C TYR A 391 -4.29 39.53 -5.80
N VAL A 392 -3.19 40.07 -5.30
CA VAL A 392 -3.17 40.95 -4.14
C VAL A 392 -2.54 42.27 -4.51
N LEU A 393 -3.10 43.37 -4.00
CA LEU A 393 -2.51 44.69 -4.12
C LEU A 393 -1.57 44.90 -2.93
N VAL A 394 -0.32 45.20 -3.21
CA VAL A 394 0.69 45.50 -2.18
C VAL A 394 0.95 46.99 -2.24
N VAL A 395 0.67 47.70 -1.16
CA VAL A 395 0.89 49.10 -0.97
C VAL A 395 1.86 49.34 0.21
N ARG A 396 2.38 50.59 0.36
CA ARG A 396 3.17 50.94 1.51
C ARG A 396 2.28 50.89 2.76
N ALA A 397 2.85 50.41 3.88
CA ALA A 397 2.11 50.25 5.14
C ALA A 397 1.45 51.54 5.63
N GLU A 398 2.03 52.68 5.28
CA GLU A 398 1.57 54.00 5.67
C GLU A 398 0.58 54.64 4.68
N ASP A 399 0.23 53.95 3.57
CA ASP A 399 -0.67 54.49 2.55
C ASP A 399 -2.10 54.00 2.77
N GLU A 400 -2.84 54.76 3.58
CA GLU A 400 -4.24 54.45 3.94
C GLU A 400 -5.24 54.80 2.80
N ARG A 401 -4.79 55.35 1.67
CA ARG A 401 -5.65 55.84 0.58
C ARG A 401 -6.03 54.75 -0.44
N LEU A 402 -5.30 53.62 -0.44
CA LEU A 402 -5.50 52.54 -1.39
C LEU A 402 -6.00 51.30 -0.64
N VAL A 403 -7.30 51.16 -0.48
CA VAL A 403 -7.94 50.07 0.22
C VAL A 403 -8.60 49.07 -0.73
N THR A 404 -9.03 49.55 -1.94
CA THR A 404 -9.69 48.74 -2.94
C THR A 404 -9.07 48.96 -4.34
N LEU A 405 -9.43 48.12 -5.30
CA LEU A 405 -8.99 48.27 -6.69
C LEU A 405 -9.56 49.54 -7.34
N GLU A 406 -10.67 50.09 -6.84
CA GLU A 406 -11.32 51.32 -7.31
C GLU A 406 -10.53 52.56 -6.88
N ASP A 407 -9.67 52.46 -5.91
CA ASP A 407 -8.82 53.57 -5.46
C ASP A 407 -7.52 53.73 -6.28
N LEU A 408 -7.32 52.88 -7.30
CA LEU A 408 -6.18 52.98 -8.22
C LEU A 408 -6.38 54.14 -9.17
N PRO A 409 -5.31 54.96 -9.44
CA PRO A 409 -5.40 56.10 -10.36
C PRO A 409 -5.63 55.69 -11.80
#